data_116e2fc04b9ba2c54df8030b20987ada
#
_entry.id   116e2fc04b9ba2c54df8030b20987ada
#
_cell.length_a   1.000
_cell.length_b   1.000
_cell.length_c   1.000
_cell.angle_alpha   90.00
_cell.angle_beta   90.00
_cell.angle_gamma   90.00
#
_symmetry.space_group_name_H-M   'P 1'
#
loop_
_entity.id
_entity.type
_entity.pdbx_description
1 polymer ?
#
loop_
_entity_poly.entity_id
_entity_poly.type
_entity_poly.pdbx_seq_one_letter_code
_entity_poly.pdbx_strand_id
1 'polypeptide(L)'
;MKDKRGRFYDVVIKGVLRLLSWGYLAAVSVIDEAYKKGVKRKYKADVPVVSVGNITLGGTGKTPFVVLLADYFISIGKKPAILIRGYGRDESGMLKNELPLVPVFVGGDRVKTARLAVQEGRDVIILDDGFQHRRIERDLNILMIDGVNFFGNKSIFPRGVLREPVSALERADLFVLTKVDSASENRIKEIRGFLGEKAPGKAIVETRHKPSFLTDVTGAAYALECFKGKRIFVLSGIGDPDYFAFLMKSEGAEIVERYDFMDHYAYRQKDVDRIYRDSVLKKINGIIITAKDYIKIKELDISQVEEKIFVLNVKIDITKEKESLIAGLNSVITG
;
A
#
# COMPACT_ATOMS: atom_id res chain seq x y z
N MET A 1 33.78 -17.71 21.99
CA MET A 1 33.50 -16.48 22.74
C MET A 1 32.72 -15.41 21.94
N LYS A 2 32.83 -15.29 20.61
CA LYS A 2 32.07 -14.31 19.78
C LYS A 2 30.54 -14.53 19.83
N ASP A 3 30.08 -15.77 19.94
CA ASP A 3 28.65 -16.11 19.89
C ASP A 3 27.85 -15.70 21.16
N LYS A 4 28.46 -15.71 22.34
CA LYS A 4 27.79 -15.34 23.59
C LYS A 4 27.56 -13.81 23.72
N ARG A 5 28.48 -12.98 23.20
CA ARG A 5 28.31 -11.52 23.19
C ARG A 5 27.21 -11.09 22.21
N GLY A 6 27.15 -11.66 21.03
CA GLY A 6 26.09 -11.39 20.07
C GLY A 6 24.70 -11.70 20.63
N ARG A 7 24.55 -12.86 21.29
CA ARG A 7 23.30 -13.27 21.93
C ARG A 7 22.89 -12.39 23.09
N PHE A 8 23.84 -11.87 23.87
CA PHE A 8 23.55 -10.93 24.95
C PHE A 8 23.04 -9.57 24.42
N TYR A 9 23.71 -8.98 23.42
CA TYR A 9 23.25 -7.75 22.77
C TYR A 9 21.86 -7.91 22.14
N ASP A 10 21.59 -9.04 21.49
CA ASP A 10 20.27 -9.37 20.95
C ASP A 10 19.17 -9.39 22.01
N VAL A 11 19.44 -9.98 23.17
CA VAL A 11 18.47 -10.03 24.29
C VAL A 11 18.21 -8.64 24.85
N VAL A 12 19.25 -7.83 25.04
CA VAL A 12 19.13 -6.46 25.55
C VAL A 12 18.35 -5.58 24.56
N ILE A 13 18.71 -5.62 23.27
CA ILE A 13 18.01 -4.87 22.22
C ILE A 13 16.53 -5.28 22.16
N LYS A 14 16.23 -6.57 22.14
CA LYS A 14 14.84 -7.06 22.15
C LYS A 14 14.07 -6.63 23.40
N GLY A 15 14.75 -6.54 24.56
CA GLY A 15 14.19 -6.03 25.82
C GLY A 15 13.82 -4.55 25.73
N VAL A 16 14.75 -3.72 25.25
CA VAL A 16 14.53 -2.28 25.04
C VAL A 16 13.38 -2.03 24.05
N LEU A 17 13.41 -2.74 22.89
CA LEU A 17 12.34 -2.61 21.89
C LEU A 17 10.98 -3.02 22.48
N ARG A 18 10.93 -4.00 23.38
CA ARG A 18 9.69 -4.42 24.04
C ARG A 18 9.13 -3.32 24.95
N LEU A 19 10.00 -2.68 25.76
CA LEU A 19 9.61 -1.55 26.63
C LEU A 19 9.08 -0.39 25.79
N LEU A 20 9.78 -0.02 24.72
CA LEU A 20 9.33 1.03 23.79
C LEU A 20 7.99 0.69 23.16
N SER A 21 7.77 -0.60 22.79
CA SER A 21 6.48 -1.05 22.24
C SER A 21 5.34 -0.93 23.24
N TRP A 22 5.58 -1.17 24.53
CA TRP A 22 4.56 -0.97 25.57
C TRP A 22 4.20 0.51 25.74
N GLY A 23 5.20 1.40 25.74
CA GLY A 23 4.96 2.85 25.78
C GLY A 23 4.15 3.33 24.58
N TYR A 24 4.50 2.85 23.37
CA TYR A 24 3.76 3.16 22.16
C TYR A 24 2.32 2.62 22.23
N LEU A 25 2.14 1.37 22.65
CA LEU A 25 0.81 0.76 22.81
C LEU A 25 -0.06 1.54 23.81
N ALA A 26 0.50 1.94 24.93
CA ALA A 26 -0.21 2.76 25.92
C ALA A 26 -0.68 4.09 25.31
N ALA A 27 0.19 4.78 24.56
CA ALA A 27 -0.18 6.03 23.89
C ALA A 27 -1.31 5.83 22.86
N VAL A 28 -1.22 4.78 22.04
CA VAL A 28 -2.27 4.43 21.06
C VAL A 28 -3.58 4.10 21.77
N SER A 29 -3.54 3.32 22.86
CA SER A 29 -4.73 2.94 23.64
C SER A 29 -5.41 4.11 24.30
N VAL A 30 -4.65 5.07 24.87
CA VAL A 30 -5.19 6.30 25.45
C VAL A 30 -5.91 7.15 24.40
N ILE A 31 -5.31 7.27 23.20
CA ILE A 31 -5.93 7.99 22.10
C ILE A 31 -7.22 7.30 21.67
N ASP A 32 -7.21 5.95 21.57
CA ASP A 32 -8.39 5.16 21.21
C ASP A 32 -9.53 5.37 22.19
N GLU A 33 -9.23 5.26 23.47
CA GLU A 33 -10.20 5.42 24.54
C GLU A 33 -10.79 6.84 24.58
N ALA A 34 -9.96 7.88 24.32
CA ALA A 34 -10.41 9.26 24.25
C ALA A 34 -11.43 9.50 23.11
N TYR A 35 -11.29 8.80 21.97
CA TYR A 35 -12.30 8.83 20.89
C TYR A 35 -13.54 7.99 21.22
N LYS A 36 -13.38 6.80 21.84
CA LYS A 36 -14.50 5.94 22.24
C LYS A 36 -15.37 6.63 23.28
N LYS A 37 -14.79 7.29 24.28
CA LYS A 37 -15.51 8.04 25.32
C LYS A 37 -16.02 9.42 24.87
N GLY A 38 -15.81 9.82 23.61
CA GLY A 38 -16.26 11.12 23.11
C GLY A 38 -15.48 12.34 23.64
N VAL A 39 -14.38 12.14 24.39
CA VAL A 39 -13.49 13.21 24.86
C VAL A 39 -12.88 13.96 23.68
N LYS A 40 -12.47 13.20 22.63
CA LYS A 40 -12.06 13.77 21.35
C LYS A 40 -13.21 13.71 20.36
N ARG A 41 -13.63 14.87 19.86
CA ARG A 41 -14.71 15.00 18.88
C ARG A 41 -14.26 14.49 17.52
N LYS A 42 -15.15 13.79 16.84
CA LYS A 42 -14.99 13.42 15.42
C LYS A 42 -15.69 14.47 14.56
N TYR A 43 -15.15 14.66 13.39
CA TYR A 43 -15.77 15.46 12.33
C TYR A 43 -16.56 14.53 11.42
N LYS A 44 -17.83 14.81 11.23
CA LYS A 44 -18.68 14.17 10.23
C LYS A 44 -18.67 15.06 8.99
N ALA A 45 -18.28 14.53 7.86
CA ALA A 45 -18.35 15.23 6.58
C ALA A 45 -19.80 15.21 6.07
N ASP A 46 -20.14 16.19 5.23
CA ASP A 46 -21.47 16.29 4.61
C ASP A 46 -21.63 15.31 3.42
N VAL A 47 -20.59 14.56 3.11
CA VAL A 47 -20.56 13.53 2.09
C VAL A 47 -19.99 12.24 2.67
N PRO A 48 -20.34 11.08 2.11
CA PRO A 48 -19.81 9.78 2.55
C PRO A 48 -18.28 9.72 2.53
N VAL A 49 -17.73 9.00 3.51
CA VAL A 49 -16.29 8.82 3.71
C VAL A 49 -15.94 7.33 3.74
N VAL A 50 -15.19 6.88 2.75
CA VAL A 50 -14.61 5.54 2.69
C VAL A 50 -13.14 5.61 3.11
N SER A 51 -12.75 4.86 4.11
CA SER A 51 -11.36 4.80 4.58
C SER A 51 -10.70 3.50 4.12
N VAL A 52 -9.55 3.61 3.50
CA VAL A 52 -8.65 2.49 3.18
C VAL A 52 -7.41 2.63 4.04
N GLY A 53 -7.03 1.57 4.74
CA GLY A 53 -5.82 1.60 5.56
C GLY A 53 -5.38 0.20 6.01
N ASN A 54 -4.34 0.16 6.82
CA ASN A 54 -3.81 -1.08 7.38
C ASN A 54 -3.34 -0.86 8.83
N ILE A 55 -3.09 -1.94 9.57
CA ILE A 55 -2.53 -1.86 10.94
C ILE A 55 -1.07 -2.29 11.00
N THR A 56 -0.43 -2.57 9.87
CA THR A 56 0.97 -2.96 9.79
C THR A 56 1.81 -1.88 9.13
N LEU A 57 3.10 -1.87 9.39
CA LEU A 57 4.08 -1.20 8.54
C LEU A 57 4.29 -2.00 7.27
N GLY A 58 4.61 -1.33 6.15
CA GLY A 58 4.91 -1.96 4.86
C GLY A 58 3.82 -1.79 3.81
N GLY A 59 4.14 -2.24 2.60
CA GLY A 59 3.31 -2.08 1.40
C GLY A 59 2.20 -3.13 1.31
N THR A 60 1.01 -2.79 1.78
CA THR A 60 -0.19 -3.65 1.67
C THR A 60 -1.01 -3.40 0.40
N GLY A 61 -0.51 -2.60 -0.55
CA GLY A 61 -1.24 -2.31 -1.80
C GLY A 61 -2.38 -1.30 -1.66
N LYS A 62 -2.34 -0.39 -0.67
CA LYS A 62 -3.39 0.62 -0.45
C LYS A 62 -3.65 1.49 -1.67
N THR A 63 -2.62 2.09 -2.23
CA THR A 63 -2.76 3.07 -3.31
C THR A 63 -3.43 2.49 -4.56
N PRO A 64 -3.02 1.30 -5.10
CA PRO A 64 -3.76 0.67 -6.19
C PRO A 64 -5.21 0.30 -5.83
N PHE A 65 -5.49 -0.01 -4.56
CA PHE A 65 -6.86 -0.29 -4.13
C PHE A 65 -7.70 1.01 -4.03
N VAL A 66 -7.11 2.12 -3.62
CA VAL A 66 -7.76 3.45 -3.67
C VAL A 66 -8.11 3.84 -5.10
N VAL A 67 -7.23 3.53 -6.08
CA VAL A 67 -7.51 3.72 -7.52
C VAL A 67 -8.73 2.90 -7.93
N LEU A 68 -8.78 1.61 -7.59
CA LEU A 68 -9.94 0.75 -7.86
C LEU A 68 -11.25 1.34 -7.31
N LEU A 69 -11.24 1.88 -6.07
CA LEU A 69 -12.43 2.49 -5.47
C LEU A 69 -12.83 3.78 -6.18
N ALA A 70 -11.87 4.62 -6.56
CA ALA A 70 -12.13 5.85 -7.28
C ALA A 70 -12.78 5.56 -8.65
N ASP A 71 -12.23 4.59 -9.40
CA ASP A 71 -12.78 4.13 -10.67
C ASP A 71 -14.21 3.58 -10.50
N TYR A 72 -14.45 2.82 -9.42
CA TYR A 72 -15.79 2.32 -9.13
C TYR A 72 -16.77 3.48 -8.92
N PHE A 73 -16.44 4.48 -8.09
CA PHE A 73 -17.33 5.62 -7.84
C PHE A 73 -17.56 6.44 -9.10
N ILE A 74 -16.55 6.64 -9.94
CA ILE A 74 -16.71 7.30 -11.25
C ILE A 74 -17.68 6.51 -12.13
N SER A 75 -17.54 5.18 -12.17
CA SER A 75 -18.38 4.31 -13.04
C SER A 75 -19.87 4.38 -12.69
N ILE A 76 -20.20 4.73 -11.45
CA ILE A 76 -21.60 4.94 -11.00
C ILE A 76 -22.01 6.42 -10.95
N GLY A 77 -21.24 7.29 -11.64
CA GLY A 77 -21.56 8.71 -11.80
C GLY A 77 -21.25 9.59 -10.60
N LYS A 78 -20.45 9.12 -9.63
CA LYS A 78 -20.01 9.91 -8.47
C LYS A 78 -18.74 10.70 -8.77
N LYS A 79 -18.51 11.76 -8.00
CA LYS A 79 -17.33 12.63 -8.09
C LYS A 79 -16.42 12.42 -6.88
N PRO A 80 -15.57 11.36 -6.86
CA PRO A 80 -14.72 11.09 -5.72
C PRO A 80 -13.64 12.15 -5.53
N ALA A 81 -13.17 12.29 -4.27
CA ALA A 81 -11.94 12.96 -3.89
C ALA A 81 -11.07 12.03 -3.07
N ILE A 82 -9.76 12.07 -3.27
CA ILE A 82 -8.81 11.30 -2.48
C ILE A 82 -8.09 12.22 -1.50
N LEU A 83 -8.07 11.85 -0.21
CA LEU A 83 -7.35 12.57 0.83
C LEU A 83 -6.16 11.75 1.30
N ILE A 84 -4.97 12.32 1.19
CA ILE A 84 -3.70 11.72 1.64
C ILE A 84 -3.01 12.60 2.68
N ARG A 85 -2.19 12.01 3.54
CA ARG A 85 -1.46 12.75 4.59
C ARG A 85 -0.30 13.59 4.07
N GLY A 86 0.32 13.16 2.96
CA GLY A 86 1.42 13.90 2.36
C GLY A 86 2.79 13.55 2.92
N TYR A 87 3.02 12.31 3.29
CA TYR A 87 4.36 11.78 3.55
C TYR A 87 5.04 11.36 2.24
N GLY A 88 5.57 12.32 1.49
CA GLY A 88 6.26 12.06 0.24
C GLY A 88 5.46 12.52 -0.99
N ARG A 89 6.20 13.00 -1.99
CA ARG A 89 5.63 13.45 -3.28
C ARG A 89 5.25 12.28 -4.19
N ASP A 90 5.81 11.10 -3.92
CA ASP A 90 5.70 9.88 -4.72
C ASP A 90 4.26 9.32 -4.74
N GLU A 91 3.59 9.18 -3.59
CA GLU A 91 2.21 8.65 -3.53
C GLU A 91 1.21 9.62 -4.18
N SER A 92 1.34 10.92 -3.89
CA SER A 92 0.47 11.92 -4.50
C SER A 92 0.67 12.04 -6.00
N GLY A 93 1.92 11.95 -6.46
CA GLY A 93 2.29 11.96 -7.87
C GLY A 93 1.71 10.74 -8.61
N MET A 94 1.83 9.56 -8.02
CA MET A 94 1.27 8.33 -8.57
C MET A 94 -0.25 8.43 -8.73
N LEU A 95 -0.98 8.83 -7.68
CA LEU A 95 -2.44 8.98 -7.74
C LEU A 95 -2.89 9.98 -8.79
N LYS A 96 -2.20 11.12 -8.93
CA LYS A 96 -2.52 12.13 -9.95
C LYS A 96 -2.28 11.63 -11.38
N ASN A 97 -1.26 10.80 -11.57
CA ASN A 97 -0.98 10.22 -12.89
C ASN A 97 -2.01 9.15 -13.26
N GLU A 98 -2.39 8.30 -12.31
CA GLU A 98 -3.36 7.22 -12.55
C GLU A 98 -4.81 7.72 -12.63
N LEU A 99 -5.13 8.78 -11.89
CA LEU A 99 -6.48 9.35 -11.80
C LEU A 99 -6.48 10.86 -12.10
N PRO A 100 -6.19 11.28 -13.34
CA PRO A 100 -6.04 12.70 -13.69
C PRO A 100 -7.31 13.53 -13.48
N LEU A 101 -8.47 12.89 -13.44
CA LEU A 101 -9.78 13.56 -13.24
C LEU A 101 -10.24 13.58 -11.78
N VAL A 102 -9.52 12.90 -10.88
CA VAL A 102 -9.86 12.83 -9.45
C VAL A 102 -8.92 13.73 -8.66
N PRO A 103 -9.43 14.75 -7.97
CA PRO A 103 -8.60 15.62 -7.17
C PRO A 103 -8.00 14.85 -5.97
N VAL A 104 -6.71 15.05 -5.77
CA VAL A 104 -5.95 14.51 -4.64
C VAL A 104 -5.60 15.64 -3.70
N PHE A 105 -6.24 15.67 -2.54
CA PHE A 105 -6.01 16.66 -1.48
C PHE A 105 -4.91 16.15 -0.54
N VAL A 106 -3.82 16.88 -0.49
CA VAL A 106 -2.64 16.56 0.32
C VAL A 106 -2.62 17.42 1.57
N GLY A 107 -2.61 16.84 2.76
CA GLY A 107 -2.53 17.62 3.99
C GLY A 107 -2.56 16.82 5.28
N GLY A 108 -1.81 17.28 6.28
CA GLY A 108 -1.79 16.67 7.62
C GLY A 108 -3.12 16.85 8.38
N ASP A 109 -3.81 17.98 8.19
CA ASP A 109 -5.18 18.19 8.69
C ASP A 109 -6.22 17.74 7.66
N ARG A 110 -6.56 16.44 7.72
CA ARG A 110 -7.53 15.80 6.82
C ARG A 110 -8.96 16.33 7.00
N VAL A 111 -9.31 16.95 8.14
CA VAL A 111 -10.60 17.62 8.31
C VAL A 111 -10.67 18.86 7.43
N LYS A 112 -9.59 19.65 7.39
CA LYS A 112 -9.50 20.80 6.50
C LYS A 112 -9.59 20.37 5.03
N THR A 113 -8.84 19.33 4.62
CA THR A 113 -8.89 18.84 3.24
C THR A 113 -10.24 18.21 2.88
N ALA A 114 -10.93 17.55 3.83
CA ALA A 114 -12.28 17.04 3.62
C ALA A 114 -13.29 18.18 3.35
N ARG A 115 -13.22 19.26 4.12
CA ARG A 115 -14.07 20.45 3.89
C ARG A 115 -13.83 21.07 2.51
N LEU A 116 -12.56 21.18 2.10
CA LEU A 116 -12.24 21.69 0.77
C LEU A 116 -12.81 20.78 -0.34
N ALA A 117 -12.69 19.46 -0.20
CA ALA A 117 -13.26 18.51 -1.15
C ALA A 117 -14.79 18.69 -1.29
N VAL A 118 -15.52 18.84 -0.17
CA VAL A 118 -16.96 19.10 -0.17
C VAL A 118 -17.27 20.45 -0.85
N GLN A 119 -16.53 21.51 -0.54
CA GLN A 119 -16.69 22.82 -1.15
C GLN A 119 -16.44 22.82 -2.66
N GLU A 120 -15.57 21.94 -3.16
CA GLU A 120 -15.33 21.72 -4.59
C GLU A 120 -16.39 20.81 -5.25
N GLY A 121 -17.48 20.47 -4.54
CA GLY A 121 -18.60 19.70 -5.06
C GLY A 121 -18.27 18.21 -5.26
N ARG A 122 -17.37 17.66 -4.45
CA ARG A 122 -17.13 16.21 -4.39
C ARG A 122 -18.20 15.56 -3.54
N ASP A 123 -18.70 14.42 -3.99
CA ASP A 123 -19.84 13.74 -3.37
C ASP A 123 -19.47 12.41 -2.68
N VAL A 124 -18.18 12.04 -2.70
CA VAL A 124 -17.60 10.96 -1.90
C VAL A 124 -16.12 11.24 -1.61
N ILE A 125 -15.67 10.90 -0.41
CA ILE A 125 -14.29 11.04 0.03
C ILE A 125 -13.67 9.67 0.24
N ILE A 126 -12.47 9.43 -0.32
CA ILE A 126 -11.65 8.26 -0.07
C ILE A 126 -10.42 8.68 0.74
N LEU A 127 -10.29 8.14 1.95
CA LEU A 127 -9.10 8.37 2.79
C LEU A 127 -8.04 7.31 2.50
N ASP A 128 -6.93 7.67 1.89
CA ASP A 128 -5.76 6.79 1.78
C ASP A 128 -4.95 6.84 3.06
N ASP A 129 -4.51 5.65 3.52
CA ASP A 129 -3.91 5.41 4.84
C ASP A 129 -4.74 6.02 5.98
N GLY A 130 -6.07 5.80 5.91
CA GLY A 130 -7.06 6.43 6.79
C GLY A 130 -7.28 5.73 8.12
N PHE A 131 -6.87 4.47 8.31
CA PHE A 131 -7.29 3.63 9.44
C PHE A 131 -6.90 4.21 10.81
N GLN A 132 -5.71 4.83 10.95
CA GLN A 132 -5.26 5.51 12.15
C GLN A 132 -5.88 6.90 12.34
N HIS A 133 -6.47 7.49 11.28
CA HIS A 133 -6.98 8.86 11.33
C HIS A 133 -8.39 8.89 11.91
N ARG A 134 -8.56 8.88 13.24
CA ARG A 134 -9.85 8.77 13.94
C ARG A 134 -10.66 10.06 14.00
N ARG A 135 -10.08 11.19 13.57
CA ARG A 135 -10.71 12.51 13.66
C ARG A 135 -11.85 12.72 12.65
N ILE A 136 -11.91 11.92 11.56
CA ILE A 136 -13.00 11.92 10.60
C ILE A 136 -13.85 10.67 10.83
N GLU A 137 -15.19 10.83 10.88
CA GLU A 137 -16.13 9.71 10.84
C GLU A 137 -16.06 9.03 9.48
N ARG A 138 -16.27 7.73 9.45
CA ARG A 138 -16.21 6.92 8.23
C ARG A 138 -17.50 6.16 8.11
N ASP A 139 -18.06 6.15 6.91
CA ASP A 139 -19.25 5.38 6.57
C ASP A 139 -18.86 3.95 6.16
N LEU A 140 -17.61 3.77 5.66
CA LEU A 140 -17.03 2.44 5.42
C LEU A 140 -15.53 2.47 5.75
N ASN A 141 -15.09 1.57 6.62
CA ASN A 141 -13.70 1.46 7.05
C ASN A 141 -13.09 0.15 6.58
N ILE A 142 -12.35 0.20 5.48
CA ILE A 142 -11.73 -0.96 4.84
C ILE A 142 -10.32 -1.17 5.41
N LEU A 143 -10.07 -2.37 5.94
CA LEU A 143 -8.76 -2.75 6.45
C LEU A 143 -8.07 -3.72 5.51
N MET A 144 -6.95 -3.28 4.95
CA MET A 144 -6.12 -4.11 4.09
C MET A 144 -5.14 -4.93 4.89
N ILE A 145 -5.02 -6.20 4.54
CA ILE A 145 -4.20 -7.20 5.22
C ILE A 145 -3.34 -7.91 4.19
N ASP A 146 -2.03 -7.96 4.43
CA ASP A 146 -1.09 -8.66 3.57
C ASP A 146 -1.23 -10.19 3.75
N GLY A 147 -1.56 -10.90 2.68
CA GLY A 147 -1.77 -12.36 2.69
C GLY A 147 -0.49 -13.17 2.92
N VAL A 148 0.68 -12.59 2.62
CA VAL A 148 1.98 -13.23 2.81
C VAL A 148 2.51 -12.95 4.22
N ASN A 149 2.71 -11.66 4.53
CA ASN A 149 3.36 -11.22 5.77
C ASN A 149 2.40 -11.14 6.96
N PHE A 150 1.11 -11.02 6.69
CA PHE A 150 0.06 -10.87 7.71
C PHE A 150 0.42 -9.80 8.75
N PHE A 151 0.54 -10.21 10.03
CA PHE A 151 0.91 -9.34 11.14
C PHE A 151 2.36 -9.57 11.61
N GLY A 152 3.21 -10.19 10.76
CA GLY A 152 4.59 -10.50 11.09
C GLY A 152 4.70 -11.28 12.40
N ASN A 153 5.53 -10.77 13.34
CA ASN A 153 5.69 -11.36 14.66
C ASN A 153 4.57 -11.01 15.65
N LYS A 154 3.47 -10.41 15.18
CA LYS A 154 2.32 -9.96 15.97
C LYS A 154 2.67 -8.98 17.11
N SER A 155 3.84 -8.34 17.03
CA SER A 155 4.27 -7.36 18.03
C SER A 155 4.05 -5.93 17.51
N ILE A 156 3.78 -5.03 18.47
CA ILE A 156 3.64 -3.59 18.21
C ILE A 156 5.03 -2.99 17.91
N PHE A 157 5.03 -1.98 17.05
CA PHE A 157 6.21 -1.14 16.77
C PHE A 157 6.82 -0.56 18.06
N PRO A 158 8.14 -0.47 18.22
CA PRO A 158 9.18 -0.81 17.24
C PRO A 158 9.67 -2.27 17.28
N ARG A 159 9.15 -3.15 18.15
CA ARG A 159 9.55 -4.56 18.20
C ARG A 159 9.02 -5.39 17.04
N GLY A 160 7.89 -5.01 16.51
CA GLY A 160 7.25 -5.66 15.37
C GLY A 160 6.66 -4.66 14.39
N VAL A 161 5.86 -5.18 13.47
CA VAL A 161 5.30 -4.40 12.36
C VAL A 161 3.94 -3.77 12.65
N LEU A 162 3.31 -4.08 13.78
CA LEU A 162 1.97 -3.57 14.09
C LEU A 162 2.00 -2.10 14.52
N ARG A 163 1.26 -1.25 13.81
CA ARG A 163 0.99 0.16 14.16
C ARG A 163 -0.10 0.29 15.23
N GLU A 164 -0.99 -0.71 15.31
CA GLU A 164 -2.09 -0.79 16.25
C GLU A 164 -2.27 -2.23 16.74
N PRO A 165 -2.84 -2.44 17.94
CA PRO A 165 -3.07 -3.79 18.45
C PRO A 165 -4.12 -4.53 17.60
N VAL A 166 -4.11 -5.86 17.67
CA VAL A 166 -5.04 -6.73 16.94
C VAL A 166 -6.50 -6.42 17.26
N SER A 167 -6.82 -5.94 18.47
CA SER A 167 -8.17 -5.47 18.81
C SER A 167 -8.69 -4.35 17.91
N ALA A 168 -7.81 -3.64 17.23
CA ALA A 168 -8.20 -2.62 16.24
C ALA A 168 -8.97 -3.19 15.05
N LEU A 169 -8.91 -4.50 14.79
CA LEU A 169 -9.69 -5.20 13.76
C LEU A 169 -11.20 -4.97 13.91
N GLU A 170 -11.68 -4.79 15.15
CA GLU A 170 -13.10 -4.53 15.44
C GLU A 170 -13.65 -3.28 14.75
N ARG A 171 -12.76 -2.29 14.46
CA ARG A 171 -13.15 -1.03 13.81
C ARG A 171 -13.30 -1.14 12.29
N ALA A 172 -12.79 -2.19 11.68
CA ALA A 172 -13.00 -2.40 10.26
C ALA A 172 -14.43 -2.85 9.99
N ASP A 173 -15.02 -2.43 8.90
CA ASP A 173 -16.30 -2.90 8.41
C ASP A 173 -16.10 -4.05 7.42
N LEU A 174 -14.98 -4.02 6.71
CA LEU A 174 -14.60 -4.99 5.68
C LEU A 174 -13.09 -5.21 5.68
N PHE A 175 -12.66 -6.45 5.48
CA PHE A 175 -11.27 -6.82 5.29
C PHE A 175 -10.96 -7.04 3.80
N VAL A 176 -9.79 -6.55 3.36
CA VAL A 176 -9.23 -6.86 2.04
C VAL A 176 -7.92 -7.62 2.23
N LEU A 177 -7.93 -8.89 1.93
CA LEU A 177 -6.74 -9.74 1.96
C LEU A 177 -6.02 -9.61 0.61
N THR A 178 -4.83 -9.05 0.62
CA THR A 178 -4.05 -8.76 -0.60
C THR A 178 -2.98 -9.81 -0.84
N LYS A 179 -2.45 -9.88 -2.09
CA LYS A 179 -1.36 -10.78 -2.50
C LYS A 179 -1.69 -12.26 -2.27
N VAL A 180 -2.95 -12.63 -2.44
CA VAL A 180 -3.40 -14.02 -2.20
C VAL A 180 -2.76 -15.02 -3.18
N ASP A 181 -2.30 -14.57 -4.33
CA ASP A 181 -1.61 -15.33 -5.36
C ASP A 181 -0.17 -15.72 -5.00
N SER A 182 0.45 -14.99 -4.08
CA SER A 182 1.81 -15.25 -3.59
C SER A 182 1.83 -16.00 -2.26
N ALA A 183 0.67 -16.19 -1.64
CA ALA A 183 0.52 -16.92 -0.39
C ALA A 183 0.01 -18.36 -0.65
N SER A 184 0.38 -19.32 0.21
CA SER A 184 -0.18 -20.66 0.13
C SER A 184 -1.66 -20.67 0.55
N GLU A 185 -2.45 -21.60 -0.02
CA GLU A 185 -3.85 -21.76 0.36
C GLU A 185 -4.06 -21.98 1.87
N ASN A 186 -3.17 -22.75 2.50
CA ASN A 186 -3.22 -22.97 3.94
C ASN A 186 -3.00 -21.67 4.71
N ARG A 187 -2.11 -20.80 4.23
CA ARG A 187 -1.88 -19.48 4.82
C ARG A 187 -3.13 -18.60 4.71
N ILE A 188 -3.78 -18.58 3.57
CA ILE A 188 -5.02 -17.84 3.37
C ILE A 188 -6.13 -18.38 4.30
N LYS A 189 -6.28 -19.69 4.42
CA LYS A 189 -7.23 -20.31 5.36
C LYS A 189 -6.94 -19.94 6.82
N GLU A 190 -5.67 -19.98 7.25
CA GLU A 190 -5.24 -19.56 8.60
C GLU A 190 -5.64 -18.11 8.88
N ILE A 191 -5.34 -17.20 7.94
CA ILE A 191 -5.67 -15.78 8.09
C ILE A 191 -7.17 -15.56 8.17
N ARG A 192 -7.95 -16.20 7.29
CA ARG A 192 -9.43 -16.11 7.31
C ARG A 192 -10.01 -16.62 8.63
N GLY A 193 -9.50 -17.75 9.12
CA GLY A 193 -9.92 -18.30 10.43
C GLY A 193 -9.63 -17.35 11.58
N PHE A 194 -8.42 -16.77 11.59
CA PHE A 194 -8.03 -15.77 12.59
C PHE A 194 -8.90 -14.51 12.54
N LEU A 195 -9.19 -13.99 11.35
CA LEU A 195 -10.05 -12.81 11.19
C LEU A 195 -11.49 -13.10 11.58
N GLY A 196 -12.01 -14.28 11.23
CA GLY A 196 -13.34 -14.74 11.62
C GLY A 196 -13.50 -14.90 13.13
N GLU A 197 -12.45 -15.32 13.84
CA GLU A 197 -12.42 -15.38 15.31
C GLU A 197 -12.38 -13.99 15.95
N LYS A 198 -11.51 -13.10 15.45
CA LYS A 198 -11.27 -11.78 16.06
C LYS A 198 -12.30 -10.71 15.69
N ALA A 199 -12.96 -10.87 14.57
CA ALA A 199 -13.96 -9.91 14.08
C ALA A 199 -15.07 -10.65 13.29
N PRO A 200 -15.93 -11.42 14.00
CA PRO A 200 -16.92 -12.26 13.35
C PRO A 200 -17.93 -11.45 12.52
N GLY A 201 -18.46 -12.06 11.48
CA GLY A 201 -19.49 -11.49 10.61
C GLY A 201 -19.02 -10.47 9.59
N LYS A 202 -17.71 -10.13 9.55
CA LYS A 202 -17.15 -9.18 8.56
C LYS A 202 -16.71 -9.90 7.29
N ALA A 203 -17.04 -9.31 6.15
CA ALA A 203 -16.62 -9.85 4.85
C ALA A 203 -15.09 -9.77 4.68
N ILE A 204 -14.53 -10.78 3.99
CA ILE A 204 -13.10 -10.87 3.69
C ILE A 204 -12.96 -11.01 2.18
N VAL A 205 -12.70 -9.90 1.51
CA VAL A 205 -12.45 -9.80 0.07
C VAL A 205 -11.02 -10.23 -0.22
N GLU A 206 -10.82 -11.12 -1.18
CA GLU A 206 -9.48 -11.56 -1.60
C GLU A 206 -9.06 -10.84 -2.88
N THR A 207 -7.83 -10.31 -2.90
CA THR A 207 -7.30 -9.55 -4.03
C THR A 207 -5.84 -9.91 -4.31
N ARG A 208 -5.44 -9.66 -5.57
CA ARG A 208 -4.04 -9.71 -6.01
C ARG A 208 -3.71 -8.49 -6.85
N HIS A 209 -2.45 -8.21 -7.03
CA HIS A 209 -1.99 -7.27 -8.03
C HIS A 209 -1.81 -8.02 -9.35
N LYS A 210 -2.54 -7.60 -10.35
CA LYS A 210 -2.44 -8.16 -11.69
C LYS A 210 -1.59 -7.22 -12.55
N PRO A 211 -0.42 -7.64 -13.01
CA PRO A 211 0.31 -6.94 -14.06
C PRO A 211 -0.60 -6.69 -15.26
N SER A 212 -0.54 -5.50 -15.84
CA SER A 212 -1.39 -5.12 -16.97
C SER A 212 -0.58 -4.87 -18.22
N PHE A 213 0.38 -3.97 -18.16
CA PHE A 213 1.27 -3.61 -19.26
C PHE A 213 2.49 -2.87 -18.67
N LEU A 214 3.50 -2.66 -19.52
CA LEU A 214 4.64 -1.82 -19.17
C LEU A 214 4.58 -0.51 -19.96
N THR A 215 5.08 0.58 -19.38
CA THR A 215 5.28 1.83 -20.11
C THR A 215 6.76 2.21 -20.08
N ASP A 216 7.29 2.67 -21.20
CA ASP A 216 8.62 3.27 -21.22
C ASP A 216 8.59 4.72 -20.70
N VAL A 217 9.74 5.37 -20.73
CA VAL A 217 9.89 6.76 -20.24
C VAL A 217 9.16 7.80 -21.13
N THR A 218 8.81 7.44 -22.37
CA THR A 218 8.02 8.28 -23.28
C THR A 218 6.52 8.13 -23.08
N GLY A 219 6.09 7.12 -22.30
CA GLY A 219 4.71 6.75 -22.08
C GLY A 219 4.17 5.73 -23.10
N ALA A 220 5.00 5.20 -24.00
CA ALA A 220 4.58 4.14 -24.91
C ALA A 220 4.31 2.84 -24.13
N ALA A 221 3.18 2.18 -24.46
CA ALA A 221 2.75 0.97 -23.78
C ALA A 221 3.27 -0.30 -24.48
N TYR A 222 3.71 -1.27 -23.69
CA TYR A 222 4.20 -2.57 -24.12
C TYR A 222 3.43 -3.68 -23.42
N ALA A 223 3.05 -4.70 -24.19
CA ALA A 223 2.44 -5.90 -23.62
C ALA A 223 3.46 -6.67 -22.75
N LEU A 224 2.99 -7.34 -21.70
CA LEU A 224 3.85 -8.10 -20.78
C LEU A 224 4.61 -9.22 -21.50
N GLU A 225 3.97 -9.81 -22.51
CA GLU A 225 4.53 -10.87 -23.34
C GLU A 225 5.85 -10.49 -24.03
N CYS A 226 6.07 -9.17 -24.26
CA CYS A 226 7.33 -8.67 -24.83
C CYS A 226 8.54 -8.98 -23.94
N PHE A 227 8.32 -9.23 -22.66
CA PHE A 227 9.37 -9.53 -21.69
C PHE A 227 9.44 -11.00 -21.29
N LYS A 228 8.57 -11.86 -21.81
CA LYS A 228 8.63 -13.30 -21.57
C LYS A 228 9.94 -13.89 -22.10
N GLY A 229 10.68 -14.58 -21.22
CA GLY A 229 12.02 -15.13 -21.50
C GLY A 229 13.11 -14.06 -21.68
N LYS A 230 12.80 -12.77 -21.48
CA LYS A 230 13.80 -11.70 -21.56
C LYS A 230 14.55 -11.54 -20.24
N ARG A 231 15.83 -11.22 -20.36
CA ARG A 231 16.71 -10.95 -19.23
C ARG A 231 16.48 -9.51 -18.73
N ILE A 232 16.02 -9.38 -17.51
CA ILE A 232 15.67 -8.07 -16.93
C ILE A 232 16.37 -7.83 -15.59
N PHE A 233 16.52 -6.55 -15.25
CA PHE A 233 16.69 -6.11 -13.88
C PHE A 233 15.34 -5.72 -13.30
N VAL A 234 15.18 -5.94 -12.01
CA VAL A 234 14.04 -5.44 -11.23
C VAL A 234 14.57 -4.45 -10.20
N LEU A 235 14.00 -3.24 -10.20
CA LEU A 235 14.41 -2.16 -9.30
C LEU A 235 13.20 -1.66 -8.52
N SER A 236 13.31 -1.65 -7.19
CA SER A 236 12.24 -1.19 -6.33
C SER A 236 12.73 -0.62 -5.00
N GLY A 237 12.08 0.47 -4.57
CA GLY A 237 12.19 1.08 -3.23
C GLY A 237 10.80 1.14 -2.58
N ILE A 238 10.18 -0.02 -2.45
CA ILE A 238 8.83 -0.21 -1.89
C ILE A 238 8.85 -1.17 -0.71
N GLY A 239 7.77 -1.20 0.06
CA GLY A 239 7.67 -2.02 1.27
C GLY A 239 7.65 -3.54 1.06
N ASP A 240 7.52 -4.02 -0.20
CA ASP A 240 7.55 -5.45 -0.53
C ASP A 240 8.20 -5.69 -1.91
N PRO A 241 9.54 -5.68 -1.96
CA PRO A 241 10.29 -5.93 -3.20
C PRO A 241 10.17 -7.39 -3.68
N ASP A 242 9.94 -8.34 -2.76
CA ASP A 242 9.80 -9.76 -3.10
C ASP A 242 8.53 -10.01 -3.92
N TYR A 243 7.44 -9.37 -3.54
CA TYR A 243 6.20 -9.47 -4.29
C TYR A 243 6.30 -8.81 -5.67
N PHE A 244 7.00 -7.68 -5.79
CA PHE A 244 7.25 -7.06 -7.09
C PHE A 244 8.07 -7.97 -8.02
N ALA A 245 9.12 -8.57 -7.52
CA ALA A 245 9.90 -9.56 -8.28
C ALA A 245 9.07 -10.81 -8.65
N PHE A 246 8.21 -11.29 -7.73
CA PHE A 246 7.28 -12.39 -7.99
C PHE A 246 6.36 -12.07 -9.18
N LEU A 247 5.80 -10.86 -9.26
CA LEU A 247 4.93 -10.45 -10.37
C LEU A 247 5.65 -10.56 -11.72
N MET A 248 6.89 -10.06 -11.83
CA MET A 248 7.64 -10.15 -13.08
C MET A 248 8.05 -11.58 -13.44
N LYS A 249 8.38 -12.39 -12.42
CA LYS A 249 8.69 -13.80 -12.62
C LYS A 249 7.47 -14.60 -13.08
N SER A 250 6.27 -14.29 -12.57
CA SER A 250 5.03 -14.96 -12.98
C SER A 250 4.65 -14.65 -14.44
N GLU A 251 5.07 -13.51 -14.97
CA GLU A 251 4.92 -13.15 -16.39
C GLU A 251 6.01 -13.78 -17.28
N GLY A 252 6.88 -14.61 -16.71
CA GLY A 252 7.89 -15.39 -17.42
C GLY A 252 9.17 -14.63 -17.77
N ALA A 253 9.44 -13.49 -17.17
CA ALA A 253 10.71 -12.77 -17.31
C ALA A 253 11.85 -13.47 -16.54
N GLU A 254 13.07 -13.42 -17.09
CA GLU A 254 14.29 -13.89 -16.41
C GLU A 254 14.91 -12.74 -15.59
N ILE A 255 14.74 -12.78 -14.29
CA ILE A 255 15.33 -11.78 -13.39
C ILE A 255 16.81 -12.09 -13.20
N VAL A 256 17.68 -11.30 -13.82
CA VAL A 256 19.14 -11.42 -13.73
C VAL A 256 19.67 -10.82 -12.45
N GLU A 257 19.10 -9.70 -12.02
CA GLU A 257 19.47 -9.02 -10.78
C GLU A 257 18.31 -8.20 -10.22
N ARG A 258 18.33 -8.05 -8.89
CA ARG A 258 17.39 -7.21 -8.15
C ARG A 258 18.16 -6.07 -7.48
N TYR A 259 17.61 -4.87 -7.58
CA TYR A 259 18.04 -3.69 -6.84
C TYR A 259 16.95 -3.31 -5.86
N ASP A 260 17.00 -3.91 -4.67
CA ASP A 260 16.03 -3.73 -3.61
C ASP A 260 16.51 -2.61 -2.68
N PHE A 261 15.83 -1.48 -2.71
CA PHE A 261 16.08 -0.34 -1.83
C PHE A 261 15.04 -0.29 -0.70
N MET A 262 15.34 0.43 0.37
CA MET A 262 14.38 0.67 1.44
C MET A 262 13.15 1.42 0.92
N ASP A 263 12.00 1.18 1.54
CA ASP A 263 10.78 1.93 1.20
C ASP A 263 11.02 3.44 1.32
N HIS A 264 10.49 4.20 0.37
CA HIS A 264 10.72 5.65 0.22
C HIS A 264 12.18 6.06 -0.01
N TYR A 265 13.04 5.17 -0.51
CA TYR A 265 14.42 5.50 -0.82
C TYR A 265 14.53 6.72 -1.73
N ALA A 266 15.48 7.62 -1.40
CA ALA A 266 15.86 8.77 -2.23
C ALA A 266 17.01 8.35 -3.14
N TYR A 267 16.70 8.05 -4.40
CA TYR A 267 17.69 7.66 -5.40
C TYR A 267 18.70 8.80 -5.64
N ARG A 268 19.94 8.42 -5.94
CA ARG A 268 21.04 9.33 -6.25
C ARG A 268 21.61 8.97 -7.62
N GLN A 269 22.27 9.90 -8.26
CA GLN A 269 22.88 9.67 -9.58
C GLN A 269 23.80 8.44 -9.60
N LYS A 270 24.60 8.23 -8.58
CA LYS A 270 25.47 7.05 -8.46
C LYS A 270 24.73 5.70 -8.50
N ASP A 271 23.44 5.67 -8.08
CA ASP A 271 22.63 4.47 -8.12
C ASP A 271 22.25 4.16 -9.57
N VAL A 272 21.85 5.21 -10.33
CA VAL A 272 21.55 5.13 -11.78
C VAL A 272 22.81 4.72 -12.56
N ASP A 273 23.94 5.36 -12.31
CA ASP A 273 25.22 5.06 -12.98
C ASP A 273 25.69 3.62 -12.74
N ARG A 274 25.45 3.10 -11.52
CA ARG A 274 25.74 1.71 -11.20
C ARG A 274 24.85 0.77 -11.99
N ILE A 275 23.53 1.01 -11.99
CA ILE A 275 22.55 0.19 -12.71
C ILE A 275 22.85 0.19 -14.21
N TYR A 276 23.24 1.36 -14.77
CA TYR A 276 23.66 1.46 -16.17
C TYR A 276 24.84 0.52 -16.46
N ARG A 277 25.95 0.65 -15.73
CA ARG A 277 27.15 -0.18 -15.92
C ARG A 277 26.82 -1.66 -15.86
N ASP A 278 26.06 -2.07 -14.84
CA ASP A 278 25.66 -3.45 -14.65
C ASP A 278 24.74 -3.93 -15.80
N SER A 279 23.87 -3.04 -16.33
CA SER A 279 22.97 -3.35 -17.44
C SER A 279 23.71 -3.66 -18.75
N VAL A 280 24.80 -2.92 -19.01
CA VAL A 280 25.67 -3.13 -20.17
C VAL A 280 26.45 -4.43 -20.02
N LEU A 281 27.10 -4.64 -18.86
CA LEU A 281 27.89 -5.83 -18.57
C LEU A 281 27.07 -7.12 -18.65
N LYS A 282 25.86 -7.11 -18.12
CA LYS A 282 24.99 -8.30 -18.07
C LYS A 282 24.07 -8.45 -19.29
N LYS A 283 24.16 -7.52 -20.27
CA LYS A 283 23.39 -7.55 -21.52
C LYS A 283 21.89 -7.81 -21.32
N ILE A 284 21.25 -6.99 -20.50
CA ILE A 284 19.82 -7.11 -20.19
C ILE A 284 18.95 -6.43 -21.25
N ASN A 285 17.70 -6.86 -21.34
CA ASN A 285 16.70 -6.33 -22.26
C ASN A 285 15.87 -5.19 -21.67
N GLY A 286 15.78 -5.10 -20.32
CA GLY A 286 15.01 -4.05 -19.66
C GLY A 286 15.28 -3.96 -18.16
N ILE A 287 15.00 -2.79 -17.61
CA ILE A 287 15.01 -2.48 -16.17
C ILE A 287 13.57 -2.19 -15.81
N ILE A 288 12.94 -3.10 -15.08
CA ILE A 288 11.54 -2.95 -14.68
C ILE A 288 11.48 -2.29 -13.30
N ILE A 289 10.74 -1.20 -13.23
CA ILE A 289 10.58 -0.39 -12.01
C ILE A 289 9.12 -0.18 -11.65
N THR A 290 8.84 0.23 -10.42
CA THR A 290 7.48 0.61 -10.02
C THR A 290 7.17 2.06 -10.42
N ALA A 291 5.88 2.40 -10.56
CA ALA A 291 5.45 3.78 -10.82
C ALA A 291 5.93 4.74 -9.70
N LYS A 292 5.93 4.28 -8.44
CA LYS A 292 6.41 5.02 -7.28
C LYS A 292 7.91 5.38 -7.38
N ASP A 293 8.72 4.44 -7.86
CA ASP A 293 10.16 4.63 -8.01
C ASP A 293 10.48 5.49 -9.23
N TYR A 294 9.73 5.31 -10.34
CA TYR A 294 9.93 6.11 -11.55
C TYR A 294 9.77 7.62 -11.30
N ILE A 295 8.79 8.03 -10.49
CA ILE A 295 8.57 9.45 -10.14
C ILE A 295 9.83 10.09 -9.53
N LYS A 296 10.63 9.30 -8.80
CA LYS A 296 11.87 9.77 -8.18
C LYS A 296 13.07 9.69 -9.12
N ILE A 297 13.16 8.60 -9.88
CA ILE A 297 14.30 8.33 -10.78
C ILE A 297 14.29 9.28 -11.97
N LYS A 298 13.13 9.67 -12.50
CA LYS A 298 13.00 10.60 -13.62
C LYS A 298 13.51 12.03 -13.31
N GLU A 299 13.74 12.37 -12.04
CA GLU A 299 14.33 13.64 -11.61
C GLU A 299 15.88 13.63 -11.72
N LEU A 300 16.47 12.46 -12.02
CA LEU A 300 17.90 12.26 -12.21
C LEU A 300 18.25 12.19 -13.70
N ASP A 301 19.54 12.24 -14.02
CA ASP A 301 19.99 11.98 -15.39
C ASP A 301 19.90 10.48 -15.69
N ILE A 302 18.90 10.10 -16.47
CA ILE A 302 18.64 8.73 -16.92
C ILE A 302 18.97 8.50 -18.40
N SER A 303 19.53 9.50 -19.09
CA SER A 303 19.77 9.48 -20.55
C SER A 303 20.50 8.22 -21.06
N GLN A 304 21.39 7.66 -20.25
CA GLN A 304 22.14 6.44 -20.62
C GLN A 304 21.34 5.13 -20.48
N VAL A 305 20.22 5.15 -19.72
CA VAL A 305 19.42 3.93 -19.41
C VAL A 305 17.95 4.06 -19.81
N GLU A 306 17.53 5.24 -20.25
CA GLU A 306 16.11 5.53 -20.50
C GLU A 306 15.43 4.55 -21.46
N GLU A 307 16.13 4.13 -22.54
CA GLU A 307 15.62 3.14 -23.49
C GLU A 307 15.37 1.75 -22.89
N LYS A 308 15.94 1.47 -21.72
CA LYS A 308 15.79 0.20 -21.00
C LYS A 308 14.88 0.30 -19.80
N ILE A 309 14.41 1.48 -19.41
CA ILE A 309 13.52 1.66 -18.26
C ILE A 309 12.06 1.42 -18.67
N PHE A 310 11.42 0.51 -17.96
CA PHE A 310 10.01 0.20 -18.12
C PHE A 310 9.31 0.20 -16.76
N VAL A 311 8.20 0.91 -16.69
CA VAL A 311 7.36 1.00 -15.49
C VAL A 311 6.29 -0.07 -15.56
N LEU A 312 6.23 -0.94 -14.56
CA LEU A 312 5.16 -1.92 -14.45
C LEU A 312 3.87 -1.26 -13.98
N ASN A 313 2.83 -1.36 -14.79
CA ASN A 313 1.48 -0.95 -14.44
C ASN A 313 0.71 -2.17 -13.89
N VAL A 314 0.13 -2.01 -12.70
CA VAL A 314 -0.61 -3.06 -12.01
C VAL A 314 -2.03 -2.61 -11.71
N LYS A 315 -2.99 -3.53 -11.77
CA LYS A 315 -4.37 -3.32 -11.32
C LYS A 315 -4.70 -4.29 -10.20
N ILE A 316 -5.64 -3.90 -9.35
CA ILE A 316 -6.19 -4.83 -8.37
C ILE A 316 -7.20 -5.74 -9.05
N ASP A 317 -6.98 -7.03 -8.93
CA ASP A 317 -7.91 -8.08 -9.34
C ASP A 317 -8.56 -8.68 -8.09
N ILE A 318 -9.89 -8.64 -8.03
CA ILE A 318 -10.65 -9.19 -6.91
C ILE A 318 -10.95 -10.65 -7.25
N THR A 319 -10.36 -11.56 -6.49
CA THR A 319 -10.45 -13.00 -6.75
C THR A 319 -11.63 -13.66 -6.04
N LYS A 320 -12.07 -13.10 -4.88
CA LYS A 320 -13.24 -13.59 -4.14
C LYS A 320 -13.97 -12.46 -3.41
N GLU A 321 -15.26 -12.66 -3.16
CA GLU A 321 -16.15 -11.77 -2.40
C GLU A 321 -16.29 -10.36 -3.01
N LYS A 322 -16.28 -10.26 -4.33
CA LYS A 322 -16.46 -8.99 -5.04
C LYS A 322 -17.81 -8.34 -4.71
N GLU A 323 -18.84 -9.15 -4.61
CA GLU A 323 -20.21 -8.72 -4.29
C GLU A 323 -20.27 -8.05 -2.91
N SER A 324 -19.56 -8.60 -1.93
CA SER A 324 -19.47 -8.04 -0.58
C SER A 324 -18.82 -6.64 -0.57
N LEU A 325 -17.76 -6.43 -1.38
CA LEU A 325 -17.16 -5.11 -1.55
C LEU A 325 -18.15 -4.13 -2.18
N ILE A 326 -18.79 -4.53 -3.28
CA ILE A 326 -19.76 -3.68 -4.01
C ILE A 326 -20.95 -3.34 -3.11
N ALA A 327 -21.48 -4.31 -2.36
CA ALA A 327 -22.55 -4.06 -1.40
C ALA A 327 -22.16 -3.04 -0.34
N GLY A 328 -20.95 -3.17 0.24
CA GLY A 328 -20.39 -2.20 1.18
C GLY A 328 -20.25 -0.80 0.58
N LEU A 329 -19.75 -0.68 -0.65
CA LEU A 329 -19.61 0.61 -1.34
C LEU A 329 -20.98 1.24 -1.68
N ASN A 330 -21.96 0.43 -2.09
CA ASN A 330 -23.31 0.91 -2.38
C ASN A 330 -24.04 1.39 -1.14
N SER A 331 -23.89 0.70 0.01
CA SER A 331 -24.53 1.13 1.27
C SER A 331 -24.08 2.53 1.70
N VAL A 332 -22.85 2.92 1.37
CA VAL A 332 -22.31 4.27 1.67
C VAL A 332 -23.01 5.36 0.85
N ILE A 333 -23.52 5.03 -0.34
CA ILE A 333 -24.13 6.00 -1.26
C ILE A 333 -25.65 6.13 -1.04
N THR A 334 -26.29 5.09 -0.54
CA THR A 334 -27.74 5.01 -0.36
C THR A 334 -28.21 5.40 1.04
N GLY A 335 -27.32 5.46 2.02
CA GLY A 335 -27.57 5.91 3.40
C GLY A 335 -27.31 7.39 3.56
#